data_a01ee7aa240f346bb2354508214d2e76
#
_entry.id   a01ee7aa240f346bb2354508214d2e76
#
_cell.length_a   1.000
_cell.length_b   1.000
_cell.length_c   1.000
_cell.angle_alpha   90.00
_cell.angle_beta   90.00
_cell.angle_gamma   90.00
#
_symmetry.space_group_name_H-M   'P 1'
#
loop_
_entity.id
_entity.type
_entity.pdbx_description
1 polymer ?
#
loop_
_entity_poly.entity_id
_entity_poly.type
_entity_poly.pdbx_seq_one_letter_code
_entity_poly.pdbx_strand_id
1 'polypeptide(L)'
;MANSLTSIRGDLPRLVDAFGAERLVLDSVSLLEMMYDNQAERRTEIFDFTRSLKEAGVTTMLTSEASESNPYASRHGIIEYLTDGVFVLQYVRSEFRETRLAIEIQKIRNANHSRETKPYEITGDGISVYQEASIF
;
A
#
# COMPACT_ATOMS: atom_id res chain seq x y z
N MET A 1 3.04 -0.12 25.20
CA MET A 1 2.74 -0.42 23.80
C MET A 1 3.67 0.26 22.79
N ALA A 2 4.32 1.40 23.13
CA ALA A 2 5.30 2.04 22.25
C ALA A 2 6.54 1.17 21.89
N ASN A 3 6.80 0.12 22.66
CA ASN A 3 7.95 -0.76 22.44
C ASN A 3 7.85 -1.68 21.22
N SER A 4 6.66 -1.90 20.66
CA SER A 4 6.49 -2.92 19.63
C SER A 4 6.92 -2.43 18.23
N LEU A 5 6.60 -1.19 17.85
CA LEU A 5 7.00 -0.68 16.54
C LEU A 5 8.49 -0.36 16.49
N THR A 6 9.05 0.15 17.59
CA THR A 6 10.51 0.35 17.73
C THR A 6 11.24 -0.99 17.63
N SER A 7 10.70 -2.07 18.22
CA SER A 7 11.25 -3.42 18.07
C SER A 7 11.14 -3.91 16.63
N ILE A 8 9.98 -3.79 16.01
CA ILE A 8 9.76 -4.20 14.61
C ILE A 8 10.73 -3.44 13.69
N ARG A 9 10.86 -2.14 13.86
CA ARG A 9 11.77 -1.30 13.08
C ARG A 9 13.25 -1.72 13.25
N GLY A 10 13.64 -2.10 14.47
CA GLY A 10 14.99 -2.55 14.77
C GLY A 10 15.30 -3.96 14.30
N ASP A 11 14.30 -4.85 14.34
CA ASP A 11 14.47 -6.27 14.01
C ASP A 11 14.24 -6.58 12.54
N LEU A 12 13.39 -5.81 11.86
CA LEU A 12 12.99 -6.08 10.48
C LEU A 12 14.18 -6.05 9.49
N PRO A 13 15.13 -5.09 9.53
CA PRO A 13 16.32 -5.14 8.67
C PRO A 13 17.16 -6.39 8.89
N ARG A 14 17.31 -6.84 10.15
CA ARG A 14 18.02 -8.07 10.48
C ARG A 14 17.33 -9.32 9.94
N LEU A 15 16.00 -9.34 9.99
CA LEU A 15 15.20 -10.43 9.42
C LEU A 15 15.34 -10.46 7.89
N VAL A 16 15.25 -9.30 7.25
CA VAL A 16 15.45 -9.18 5.79
C VAL A 16 16.83 -9.75 5.38
N ASP A 17 17.88 -9.37 6.09
CA ASP A 17 19.23 -9.87 5.84
C ASP A 17 19.34 -11.38 6.12
N ALA A 18 18.80 -11.84 7.24
CA ALA A 18 18.87 -13.26 7.64
C ALA A 18 18.15 -14.18 6.65
N PHE A 19 17.04 -13.73 6.06
CA PHE A 19 16.30 -14.47 5.04
C PHE A 19 16.84 -14.24 3.62
N GLY A 20 17.73 -13.28 3.41
CA GLY A 20 18.15 -12.85 2.08
C GLY A 20 16.96 -12.35 1.24
N ALA A 21 16.00 -11.69 1.88
CA ALA A 21 14.77 -11.28 1.23
C ALA A 21 15.01 -10.08 0.31
N GLU A 22 14.66 -10.21 -0.96
CA GLU A 22 14.67 -9.12 -1.93
C GLU A 22 13.33 -8.36 -1.96
N ARG A 23 12.27 -8.99 -1.50
CA ARG A 23 10.90 -8.45 -1.49
C ARG A 23 10.25 -8.71 -0.15
N LEU A 24 9.53 -7.71 0.33
CA LEU A 24 8.77 -7.76 1.58
C LEU A 24 7.33 -7.35 1.33
N VAL A 25 6.39 -8.07 1.91
CA VAL A 25 4.98 -7.67 1.95
C VAL A 25 4.57 -7.47 3.39
N LEU A 26 3.99 -6.31 3.68
CA LEU A 26 3.39 -6.00 4.98
C LEU A 26 1.88 -5.80 4.81
N ASP A 27 1.12 -6.71 5.35
CA ASP A 27 -0.35 -6.68 5.37
C ASP A 27 -0.87 -6.61 6.82
N SER A 28 -1.26 -5.45 7.27
CA SER A 28 -1.34 -4.14 6.67
C SER A 28 -0.62 -3.10 7.52
N VAL A 29 -0.16 -2.03 6.87
CA VAL A 29 0.39 -0.88 7.59
C VAL A 29 -0.65 -0.14 8.43
N SER A 30 -1.93 -0.27 8.09
CA SER A 30 -3.04 0.31 8.87
C SER A 30 -3.06 -0.15 10.33
N LEU A 31 -2.65 -1.39 10.61
CA LEU A 31 -2.52 -1.87 11.98
C LEU A 31 -1.42 -1.13 12.76
N LEU A 32 -0.33 -0.78 12.10
CA LEU A 32 0.73 0.00 12.71
C LEU A 32 0.29 1.44 12.97
N GLU A 33 -0.47 2.03 12.04
CA GLU A 33 -1.04 3.37 12.20
C GLU A 33 -1.99 3.46 13.39
N MET A 34 -2.76 2.40 13.67
CA MET A 34 -3.70 2.32 14.80
C MET A 34 -3.02 2.28 16.17
N MET A 35 -1.72 2.00 16.24
CA MET A 35 -0.98 1.98 17.50
C MET A 35 -0.72 3.37 18.08
N TYR A 36 -0.96 4.43 17.31
CA TYR A 36 -0.69 5.82 17.69
C TYR A 36 -1.97 6.66 17.63
N ASP A 37 -2.38 7.19 18.75
CA ASP A 37 -3.53 8.08 18.86
C ASP A 37 -3.21 9.50 18.36
N ASN A 38 -1.99 9.95 18.59
CA ASN A 38 -1.53 11.26 18.17
C ASN A 38 -1.11 11.27 16.69
N GLN A 39 -1.69 12.18 15.92
CA GLN A 39 -1.44 12.29 14.47
C GLN A 39 0.03 12.61 14.14
N ALA A 40 0.67 13.49 14.91
CA ALA A 40 2.06 13.87 14.65
C ALA A 40 3.02 12.72 14.97
N GLU A 41 2.78 12.01 16.07
CA GLU A 41 3.55 10.83 16.45
C GLU A 41 3.39 9.73 15.41
N ARG A 42 2.15 9.41 15.02
CA ARG A 42 1.85 8.43 13.94
C ARG A 42 2.63 8.75 12.68
N ARG A 43 2.59 10.01 12.23
CA ARG A 43 3.28 10.46 11.03
C ARG A 43 4.79 10.25 11.11
N THR A 44 5.39 10.59 12.24
CA THR A 44 6.83 10.44 12.48
C THR A 44 7.22 8.96 12.48
N GLU A 45 6.51 8.13 13.22
CA GLU A 45 6.82 6.71 13.36
C GLU A 45 6.65 5.93 12.04
N ILE A 46 5.59 6.21 11.29
CA ILE A 46 5.39 5.58 9.97
C ILE A 46 6.44 6.09 8.96
N PHE A 47 6.80 7.36 9.02
CA PHE A 47 7.90 7.89 8.19
C PHE A 47 9.23 7.17 8.49
N ASP A 48 9.61 7.06 9.76
CA ASP A 48 10.84 6.40 10.16
C ASP A 48 10.82 4.89 9.81
N PHE A 49 9.66 4.25 9.95
CA PHE A 49 9.47 2.87 9.56
C PHE A 49 9.68 2.66 8.06
N THR A 50 9.00 3.43 7.22
CA THR A 50 9.14 3.32 5.75
C THR A 50 10.54 3.67 5.28
N ARG A 51 11.20 4.62 5.96
CA ARG A 51 12.60 4.96 5.71
C ARG A 51 13.52 3.80 6.02
N SER A 52 13.34 3.11 7.15
CA SER A 52 14.15 1.95 7.50
C SER A 52 14.05 0.81 6.48
N LEU A 53 12.87 0.60 5.89
CA LEU A 53 12.67 -0.37 4.81
C LEU A 53 13.45 0.02 3.53
N LYS A 54 13.46 1.30 3.18
CA LYS A 54 14.25 1.79 2.04
C LYS A 54 15.75 1.65 2.28
N GLU A 55 16.22 1.96 3.49
CA GLU A 55 17.62 1.81 3.88
C GLU A 55 18.08 0.34 3.89
N ALA A 56 17.17 -0.60 4.19
CA ALA A 56 17.42 -2.03 4.07
C ALA A 56 17.55 -2.52 2.61
N GLY A 57 17.21 -1.68 1.61
CA GLY A 57 17.35 -2.00 0.20
C GLY A 57 16.35 -3.04 -0.33
N VAL A 58 15.31 -3.35 0.44
CA VAL A 58 14.28 -4.32 0.06
C VAL A 58 13.12 -3.65 -0.65
N THR A 59 12.65 -4.25 -1.74
CA THR A 59 11.42 -3.79 -2.39
C THR A 59 10.23 -4.17 -1.53
N THR A 60 9.50 -3.17 -1.05
CA THR A 60 8.42 -3.38 -0.08
C THR A 60 7.06 -3.04 -0.69
N MET A 61 6.11 -3.95 -0.52
CA MET A 61 4.69 -3.73 -0.77
C MET A 61 3.95 -3.58 0.57
N LEU A 62 3.21 -2.51 0.72
CA LEU A 62 2.39 -2.23 1.89
C LEU A 62 0.93 -2.25 1.48
N THR A 63 0.08 -2.97 2.19
CA THR A 63 -1.37 -2.81 2.06
C THR A 63 -1.87 -1.80 3.08
N SER A 64 -2.83 -0.99 2.69
CA SER A 64 -3.45 0.03 3.55
C SER A 64 -4.94 0.11 3.26
N GLU A 65 -5.73 0.31 4.30
CA GLU A 65 -7.15 0.60 4.15
C GLU A 65 -7.35 1.97 3.52
N ALA A 66 -8.29 2.05 2.57
CA ALA A 66 -8.71 3.32 2.01
C ALA A 66 -9.54 4.13 3.02
N SER A 67 -9.52 5.45 2.89
CA SER A 67 -10.40 6.34 3.64
C SER A 67 -11.85 6.12 3.23
N GLU A 68 -12.77 6.15 4.20
CA GLU A 68 -14.22 6.07 3.94
C GLU A 68 -14.73 7.25 3.10
N SER A 69 -14.12 8.41 3.24
CA SER A 69 -14.51 9.64 2.55
C SER A 69 -13.80 9.86 1.22
N ASN A 70 -12.67 9.21 1.00
CA ASN A 70 -11.87 9.36 -0.21
C ASN A 70 -11.19 8.04 -0.59
N PRO A 71 -11.69 7.31 -1.59
CA PRO A 71 -11.13 6.01 -1.99
C PRO A 71 -9.70 6.10 -2.55
N TYR A 72 -9.24 7.30 -2.89
CA TYR A 72 -7.88 7.56 -3.39
C TYR A 72 -6.87 7.93 -2.29
N ALA A 73 -7.28 7.91 -1.05
CA ALA A 73 -6.42 8.18 0.09
C ALA A 73 -6.43 7.01 1.07
N SER A 74 -5.30 6.75 1.72
CA SER A 74 -5.25 5.85 2.86
C SER A 74 -6.03 6.45 4.03
N ARG A 75 -6.40 5.61 4.99
CA ARG A 75 -7.23 6.00 6.15
C ARG A 75 -6.76 7.26 6.85
N HIS A 76 -5.46 7.47 6.93
CA HIS A 76 -4.85 8.63 7.61
C HIS A 76 -4.16 9.61 6.64
N GLY A 77 -4.17 9.36 5.34
CA GLY A 77 -3.62 10.24 4.32
C GLY A 77 -2.10 10.43 4.41
N ILE A 78 -1.37 9.42 4.91
CA ILE A 78 0.08 9.51 5.15
C ILE A 78 0.85 8.67 4.14
N ILE A 79 0.40 7.46 3.87
CA ILE A 79 1.14 6.44 3.12
C ILE A 79 1.44 6.89 1.69
N GLU A 80 0.53 7.63 1.06
CA GLU A 80 0.70 8.13 -0.31
C GLU A 80 1.90 9.06 -0.46
N TYR A 81 2.26 9.78 0.60
CA TYR A 81 3.42 10.68 0.58
C TYR A 81 4.74 9.94 0.76
N LEU A 82 4.72 8.81 1.46
CA LEU A 82 5.92 8.08 1.89
C LEU A 82 6.35 7.02 0.88
N THR A 83 5.42 6.49 0.10
CA THR A 83 5.68 5.42 -0.88
C THR A 83 6.07 5.95 -2.25
N ASP A 84 6.81 5.15 -3.01
CA ASP A 84 7.26 5.51 -4.36
C ASP A 84 6.22 5.17 -5.43
N GLY A 85 5.33 4.21 -5.14
CA GLY A 85 4.19 3.85 -5.97
C GLY A 85 2.93 3.69 -5.15
N VAL A 86 1.78 4.05 -5.72
CA VAL A 86 0.46 3.88 -5.12
C VAL A 86 -0.47 3.29 -6.16
N PHE A 87 -1.03 2.13 -5.82
CA PHE A 87 -2.05 1.43 -6.59
C PHE A 87 -3.35 1.46 -5.78
N VAL A 88 -4.43 1.90 -6.40
CA VAL A 88 -5.75 1.92 -5.77
C VAL A 88 -6.56 0.75 -6.30
N LEU A 89 -7.03 -0.11 -5.39
CA LEU A 89 -7.96 -1.19 -5.67
C LEU A 89 -9.34 -0.77 -5.18
N GLN A 90 -10.35 -0.90 -6.01
CA GLN A 90 -11.70 -0.44 -5.67
C GLN A 90 -12.78 -1.33 -6.28
N TYR A 91 -13.96 -1.29 -5.67
CA TYR A 91 -15.18 -1.84 -6.23
C TYR A 91 -15.91 -0.74 -7.01
N VAL A 92 -16.18 -1.00 -8.29
CA VAL A 92 -16.96 -0.09 -9.14
C VAL A 92 -18.31 -0.76 -9.44
N ARG A 93 -19.39 -0.05 -9.18
CA ARG A 93 -20.73 -0.50 -9.57
C ARG A 93 -21.10 0.08 -10.92
N SER A 94 -21.44 -0.81 -11.86
CA SER A 94 -21.98 -0.41 -13.14
C SER A 94 -23.45 0.02 -13.01
N GLU A 95 -23.99 0.69 -14.02
CA GLU A 95 -25.40 1.04 -14.12
C GLU A 95 -26.33 -0.20 -14.02
N PHE A 96 -25.84 -1.36 -14.43
CA PHE A 96 -26.54 -2.65 -14.34
C PHE A 96 -26.41 -3.34 -12.97
N ARG A 97 -25.93 -2.63 -11.93
CA ARG A 97 -25.70 -3.13 -10.56
C ARG A 97 -24.66 -4.25 -10.44
N GLU A 98 -23.89 -4.50 -11.47
CA GLU A 98 -22.73 -5.40 -11.37
C GLU A 98 -21.60 -4.70 -10.62
N THR A 99 -21.01 -5.40 -9.68
CA THR A 99 -19.81 -4.93 -8.99
C THR A 99 -18.59 -5.51 -9.69
N ARG A 100 -17.68 -4.63 -10.11
CA ARG A 100 -16.43 -5.00 -10.76
C ARG A 100 -15.26 -4.57 -9.91
N LEU A 101 -14.21 -5.37 -9.94
CA LEU A 101 -12.93 -5.00 -9.32
C LEU A 101 -12.15 -4.12 -10.30
N ALA A 102 -11.65 -3.01 -9.79
CA ALA A 102 -10.91 -2.03 -10.57
C ALA A 102 -9.57 -1.68 -9.92
N ILE A 103 -8.56 -1.51 -10.75
CA ILE A 103 -7.23 -1.07 -10.34
C ILE A 103 -6.83 0.21 -11.09
N GLU A 104 -6.22 1.13 -10.37
CA GLU A 104 -5.68 2.36 -10.92
C GLU A 104 -4.28 2.62 -10.34
N ILE A 105 -3.38 3.09 -11.18
CA ILE A 105 -2.06 3.58 -10.74
C ILE A 105 -2.21 5.08 -10.44
N GLN A 106 -2.26 5.42 -9.16
CA GLN A 106 -2.34 6.81 -8.73
C GLN A 106 -1.01 7.53 -8.86
N LYS A 107 0.09 6.82 -8.55
CA LYS A 107 1.44 7.39 -8.57
C LYS A 107 2.50 6.32 -8.78
N ILE A 108 3.51 6.64 -9.58
CA ILE A 108 4.82 6.00 -9.57
C ILE A 108 5.87 7.10 -9.71
N ARG A 109 6.78 7.22 -8.74
CA ARG A 109 7.86 8.20 -8.79
C ARG A 109 8.85 7.85 -9.90
N ASN A 110 9.31 8.87 -10.61
CA ASN A 110 10.33 8.77 -11.66
C ASN A 110 9.99 7.81 -12.82
N ALA A 111 8.70 7.48 -13.00
CA ALA A 111 8.24 6.64 -14.10
C ALA A 111 6.94 7.19 -14.70
N ASN A 112 6.80 7.05 -16.02
CA ASN A 112 5.52 7.28 -16.68
C ASN A 112 4.63 6.05 -16.46
N HIS A 113 3.33 6.29 -16.27
CA HIS A 113 2.36 5.22 -16.05
C HIS A 113 1.00 5.56 -16.67
N SER A 114 0.18 4.54 -16.89
CA SER A 114 -1.22 4.71 -17.27
C SER A 114 -1.98 5.44 -16.16
N ARG A 115 -2.95 6.27 -16.57
CA ARG A 115 -3.91 6.95 -15.67
C ARG A 115 -5.32 6.38 -15.80
N GLU A 116 -5.45 5.28 -16.51
CA GLU A 116 -6.73 4.63 -16.73
C GLU A 116 -7.03 3.65 -15.62
N THR A 117 -8.30 3.63 -15.19
CA THR A 117 -8.82 2.60 -14.30
C THR A 117 -9.12 1.35 -15.13
N LYS A 118 -8.52 0.22 -14.75
CA LYS A 118 -8.65 -1.04 -15.47
C LYS A 118 -9.37 -2.10 -14.63
N PRO A 119 -10.20 -2.95 -15.23
CA PRO A 119 -10.78 -4.10 -14.54
C PRO A 119 -9.69 -5.13 -14.22
N TYR A 120 -9.84 -5.80 -13.09
CA TYR A 120 -9.01 -6.93 -12.73
C TYR A 120 -9.84 -8.05 -12.10
N GLU A 121 -9.30 -9.24 -12.09
CA GLU A 121 -9.84 -10.42 -11.41
C GLU A 121 -8.79 -11.05 -10.50
N ILE A 122 -9.27 -11.70 -9.45
CA ILE A 122 -8.45 -12.54 -8.57
C ILE A 122 -8.68 -13.98 -9.02
N THR A 123 -7.64 -14.63 -9.47
CA THR A 123 -7.65 -16.01 -9.98
C THR A 123 -6.79 -16.92 -9.11
N GLY A 124 -6.77 -18.22 -9.43
CA GLY A 124 -5.87 -19.15 -8.78
C GLY A 124 -4.37 -18.84 -8.98
N ASP A 125 -4.04 -18.11 -10.03
CA ASP A 125 -2.66 -17.72 -10.37
C ASP A 125 -2.29 -16.30 -9.86
N GLY A 126 -3.22 -15.61 -9.20
CA GLY A 126 -3.03 -14.26 -8.67
C GLY A 126 -3.98 -13.23 -9.26
N ILE A 127 -3.51 -11.99 -9.43
CA ILE A 127 -4.29 -10.88 -9.99
C ILE A 127 -4.03 -10.77 -11.50
N SER A 128 -5.11 -10.81 -12.28
CA SER A 128 -5.09 -10.59 -13.72
C SER A 128 -5.72 -9.25 -14.07
N VAL A 129 -4.97 -8.36 -14.73
CA VAL A 129 -5.43 -7.03 -15.15
C VAL A 129 -5.75 -7.04 -16.64
N TYR A 130 -6.93 -6.60 -17.01
CA TYR A 130 -7.40 -6.54 -18.40
C TYR A 130 -7.08 -5.19 -19.02
N GLN A 131 -5.92 -5.08 -19.65
CA GLN A 131 -5.37 -3.81 -20.16
C GLN A 131 -6.22 -3.20 -21.28
N GLU A 132 -6.81 -4.02 -22.13
CA GLU A 132 -7.61 -3.58 -23.27
C GLU A 132 -9.09 -3.31 -22.91
N ALA A 133 -9.50 -3.71 -21.72
CA ALA A 133 -10.88 -3.49 -21.27
C ALA A 133 -11.07 -2.13 -20.63
N SER A 134 -12.26 -1.55 -20.79
CA SER A 134 -12.70 -0.36 -20.07
C SER A 134 -13.63 -0.74 -18.92
N ILE A 135 -13.63 0.07 -17.89
CA ILE A 135 -14.55 -0.07 -16.76
C ILE A 135 -15.87 0.67 -17.01
N PHE A 136 -15.82 1.71 -17.85
CA PHE A 136 -16.93 2.59 -18.19
C PHE A 136 -17.29 2.48 -19.66
#